data_769d1e5bf9d9ae86da431a479e4d1d0a
#
_entry.id   769d1e5bf9d9ae86da431a479e4d1d0a
#
_cell.length_a   1.000
_cell.length_b   1.000
_cell.length_c   1.000
_cell.angle_alpha   90.00
_cell.angle_beta   90.00
_cell.angle_gamma   90.00
#
_symmetry.space_group_name_H-M   'P 1'
#
loop_
_entity.id
_entity.type
_entity.pdbx_description
1 polymer ?
#
loop_
_entity_poly.entity_id
_entity_poly.type
_entity_poly.pdbx_seq_one_letter_code
_entity_poly.pdbx_strand_id
1 'polypeptide(L)'
;MVWVSNGHMQRLPLVVAAGLVACAVFVLPAYAQPATNATESAEASYTRTITKRSADVVAALALTDTAKSNRVQEILVAQYRTLNAWHAQHDAEFKALNKSTSSDDKETAAKAKAQIADVQATLKPIHDAFLAKLAAELTSEQVETVKDKMTYGKVQFTYTGFLKAVPDMTDEEKAHVLALLKEARELAMDGGSAEEKTAIFGKYKGKINNYLAAQGHKKKTLAAP
;
A
#
# COMPACT_ATOMS: atom_id res chain seq x y z
N MET A 1 -41.10 53.84 -25.37
CA MET A 1 -41.48 54.34 -26.71
C MET A 1 -42.03 53.17 -27.49
N VAL A 2 -43.30 53.30 -27.75
CA VAL A 2 -44.28 52.43 -28.43
C VAL A 2 -43.88 52.29 -29.92
N TRP A 3 -44.03 51.10 -30.52
CA TRP A 3 -44.88 50.96 -31.69
C TRP A 3 -45.21 49.51 -32.00
N VAL A 4 -46.53 49.31 -32.17
CA VAL A 4 -47.28 48.12 -32.58
C VAL A 4 -47.62 48.33 -34.08
N SER A 5 -47.72 47.23 -34.84
CA SER A 5 -48.75 47.10 -35.95
C SER A 5 -48.51 45.78 -36.69
N ASN A 6 -49.32 44.80 -36.53
CA ASN A 6 -50.62 44.50 -37.22
C ASN A 6 -50.51 44.18 -38.71
N GLY A 7 -50.85 42.94 -39.04
CA GLY A 7 -51.95 42.62 -39.98
C GLY A 7 -51.51 42.05 -41.33
N HIS A 8 -51.82 40.92 -41.73
CA HIS A 8 -53.06 40.58 -42.42
C HIS A 8 -53.08 39.10 -42.87
N MET A 9 -54.20 38.54 -42.64
CA MET A 9 -54.71 37.24 -43.02
C MET A 9 -55.01 37.16 -44.54
N GLN A 10 -54.60 36.08 -45.24
CA GLN A 10 -55.39 35.67 -46.45
C GLN A 10 -55.41 34.12 -46.50
N ARG A 11 -56.60 33.66 -46.84
CA ARG A 11 -57.07 32.28 -46.91
C ARG A 11 -57.08 31.74 -48.34
N LEU A 12 -56.76 30.40 -48.43
CA LEU A 12 -57.31 29.32 -49.28
C LEU A 12 -56.91 29.27 -50.78
N PRO A 13 -57.02 28.10 -51.45
CA PRO A 13 -57.70 26.85 -51.09
C PRO A 13 -56.88 25.52 -51.33
N LEU A 14 -57.51 24.48 -50.79
CA LEU A 14 -57.34 23.04 -50.88
C LEU A 14 -57.12 22.49 -52.30
N VAL A 15 -56.10 21.61 -52.44
CA VAL A 15 -56.11 20.55 -53.46
C VAL A 15 -55.64 19.26 -52.80
N VAL A 16 -56.53 18.28 -52.79
CA VAL A 16 -56.30 16.90 -52.31
C VAL A 16 -55.61 16.14 -53.44
N ALA A 17 -54.46 15.61 -53.16
CA ALA A 17 -53.85 14.53 -53.95
C ALA A 17 -53.44 13.44 -53.04
N ALA A 18 -54.14 12.33 -53.11
CA ALA A 18 -53.83 11.09 -52.40
C ALA A 18 -52.57 10.43 -53.01
N GLY A 19 -51.50 10.39 -52.28
CA GLY A 19 -50.31 9.61 -52.63
C GLY A 19 -50.00 8.66 -51.49
N LEU A 20 -50.27 7.36 -51.68
CA LEU A 20 -49.84 6.27 -50.81
C LEU A 20 -48.32 6.18 -50.86
N VAL A 21 -47.63 6.68 -49.85
CA VAL A 21 -46.22 6.38 -49.59
C VAL A 21 -46.14 5.27 -48.55
N ALA A 22 -45.80 4.08 -48.99
CA ALA A 22 -45.48 2.96 -48.10
C ALA A 22 -44.17 3.31 -47.33
N CYS A 23 -44.28 3.71 -46.07
CA CYS A 23 -43.13 3.78 -45.17
C CYS A 23 -42.67 2.38 -44.81
N ALA A 24 -41.64 1.92 -45.52
CA ALA A 24 -40.86 0.77 -45.04
C ALA A 24 -40.09 1.20 -43.75
N VAL A 25 -40.60 0.74 -42.61
CA VAL A 25 -39.90 0.90 -41.34
C VAL A 25 -38.70 -0.05 -41.37
N PHE A 26 -37.52 0.48 -41.69
CA PHE A 26 -36.27 -0.23 -41.44
C PHE A 26 -36.02 -0.27 -39.93
N VAL A 27 -36.39 -1.38 -39.29
CA VAL A 27 -35.95 -1.73 -37.94
C VAL A 27 -34.47 -2.06 -38.02
N LEU A 28 -33.61 -1.08 -37.78
CA LEU A 28 -32.19 -1.33 -37.55
C LEU A 28 -32.07 -2.16 -36.27
N PRO A 29 -31.37 -3.31 -36.27
CA PRO A 29 -31.04 -3.99 -35.02
C PRO A 29 -30.21 -3.02 -34.17
N ALA A 30 -30.70 -2.71 -32.99
CA ALA A 30 -29.92 -2.02 -31.96
C ALA A 30 -28.75 -2.95 -31.59
N TYR A 31 -27.58 -2.66 -32.15
CA TYR A 31 -26.37 -3.26 -31.63
C TYR A 31 -26.25 -2.79 -30.18
N ALA A 32 -26.53 -3.70 -29.25
CA ALA A 32 -26.22 -3.51 -27.83
C ALA A 32 -24.72 -3.25 -27.76
N GLN A 33 -24.33 -2.00 -27.51
CA GLN A 33 -22.95 -1.69 -27.15
C GLN A 33 -22.61 -2.56 -25.94
N PRO A 34 -21.46 -3.28 -25.94
CA PRO A 34 -21.03 -3.98 -24.76
C PRO A 34 -20.92 -2.96 -23.64
N ALA A 35 -21.55 -3.26 -22.50
CA ALA A 35 -21.56 -2.43 -21.32
C ALA A 35 -20.11 -2.04 -20.99
N THR A 36 -19.79 -0.78 -21.18
CA THR A 36 -18.52 -0.16 -20.86
C THR A 36 -18.27 -0.31 -19.37
N ASN A 37 -17.16 -0.93 -19.03
CA ASN A 37 -16.38 -0.77 -17.80
C ASN A 37 -17.25 -0.53 -16.55
N ALA A 38 -17.75 -1.60 -15.96
CA ALA A 38 -18.15 -1.57 -14.56
C ALA A 38 -16.91 -1.12 -13.79
N THR A 39 -16.95 0.05 -13.17
CA THR A 39 -15.87 0.54 -12.30
C THR A 39 -15.61 -0.54 -11.27
N GLU A 40 -14.43 -1.13 -11.31
CA GLU A 40 -14.04 -2.19 -10.39
C GLU A 40 -14.23 -1.72 -8.96
N SER A 41 -14.84 -2.53 -8.11
CA SER A 41 -15.00 -2.18 -6.70
C SER A 41 -13.64 -2.02 -6.02
N ALA A 42 -13.55 -1.15 -5.01
CA ALA A 42 -12.32 -0.96 -4.22
C ALA A 42 -11.81 -2.30 -3.65
N GLU A 43 -12.71 -3.18 -3.22
CA GLU A 43 -12.35 -4.51 -2.71
C GLU A 43 -11.79 -5.43 -3.81
N ALA A 44 -12.36 -5.41 -5.00
CA ALA A 44 -11.83 -6.20 -6.13
C ALA A 44 -10.44 -5.71 -6.55
N SER A 45 -10.24 -4.39 -6.60
CA SER A 45 -8.94 -3.77 -6.87
C SER A 45 -7.91 -4.10 -5.80
N TYR A 46 -8.29 -4.03 -4.52
CA TYR A 46 -7.44 -4.42 -3.40
C TYR A 46 -7.05 -5.90 -3.48
N THR A 47 -8.03 -6.78 -3.68
CA THR A 47 -7.79 -8.24 -3.82
C THR A 47 -6.82 -8.54 -4.95
N ARG A 48 -7.01 -7.95 -6.12
CA ARG A 48 -6.07 -8.10 -7.25
C ARG A 48 -4.66 -7.65 -6.89
N THR A 49 -4.55 -6.51 -6.20
CA THR A 49 -3.26 -5.94 -5.79
C THR A 49 -2.51 -6.87 -4.83
N ILE A 50 -3.17 -7.36 -3.78
CA ILE A 50 -2.51 -8.25 -2.81
C ILE A 50 -2.20 -9.62 -3.40
N THR A 51 -3.06 -10.15 -4.29
CA THR A 51 -2.81 -11.40 -5.00
C THR A 51 -1.57 -11.28 -5.89
N LYS A 52 -1.46 -10.17 -6.65
CA LYS A 52 -0.27 -9.92 -7.46
C LYS A 52 0.99 -9.80 -6.61
N ARG A 53 0.96 -9.01 -5.54
CA ARG A 53 2.11 -8.86 -4.62
C ARG A 53 2.54 -10.20 -4.02
N SER A 54 1.58 -11.03 -3.61
CA SER A 54 1.84 -12.36 -3.09
C SER A 54 2.47 -13.28 -4.14
N ALA A 55 1.97 -13.24 -5.38
CA ALA A 55 2.56 -13.99 -6.50
C ALA A 55 4.01 -13.55 -6.80
N ASP A 56 4.29 -12.23 -6.77
CA ASP A 56 5.65 -11.69 -6.98
C ASP A 56 6.61 -12.14 -5.85
N VAL A 57 6.13 -12.28 -4.61
CA VAL A 57 6.91 -12.84 -3.49
C VAL A 57 7.18 -14.32 -3.72
N VAL A 58 6.15 -15.12 -4.04
CA VAL A 58 6.28 -16.56 -4.29
C VAL A 58 7.22 -16.85 -5.45
N ALA A 59 7.13 -16.09 -6.52
CA ALA A 59 8.05 -16.23 -7.67
C ALA A 59 9.52 -16.07 -7.27
N ALA A 60 9.82 -15.18 -6.31
CA ALA A 60 11.19 -14.98 -5.83
C ALA A 60 11.72 -16.14 -4.98
N LEU A 61 10.87 -17.05 -4.51
CA LEU A 61 11.25 -18.23 -3.73
C LEU A 61 11.70 -19.39 -4.61
N ALA A 62 11.45 -19.32 -5.92
CA ALA A 62 11.79 -20.38 -6.90
C ALA A 62 11.32 -21.78 -6.47
N LEU A 63 10.12 -21.89 -5.88
CA LEU A 63 9.55 -23.16 -5.45
C LEU A 63 9.18 -24.01 -6.66
N THR A 64 9.56 -25.29 -6.64
CA THR A 64 9.23 -26.26 -7.70
C THR A 64 7.91 -26.98 -7.46
N ASP A 65 7.45 -27.05 -6.22
CA ASP A 65 6.16 -27.65 -5.82
C ASP A 65 5.03 -26.60 -5.96
N THR A 66 4.16 -26.79 -6.92
CA THR A 66 3.01 -25.91 -7.18
C THR A 66 2.02 -25.87 -6.01
N ALA A 67 1.78 -27.01 -5.36
CA ALA A 67 0.86 -27.05 -4.22
C ALA A 67 1.42 -26.24 -3.03
N LYS A 68 2.71 -26.32 -2.77
CA LYS A 68 3.43 -25.51 -1.78
C LYS A 68 3.40 -24.02 -2.15
N SER A 69 3.65 -23.69 -3.42
CA SER A 69 3.57 -22.32 -3.92
C SER A 69 2.20 -21.70 -3.67
N ASN A 70 1.12 -22.44 -3.92
CA ASN A 70 -0.24 -21.99 -3.67
C ASN A 70 -0.50 -21.76 -2.17
N ARG A 71 -0.10 -22.70 -1.29
CA ARG A 71 -0.28 -22.51 0.16
C ARG A 71 0.48 -21.29 0.68
N VAL A 72 1.72 -21.07 0.22
CA VAL A 72 2.49 -19.86 0.59
C VAL A 72 1.81 -18.59 0.08
N GLN A 73 1.28 -18.59 -1.13
CA GLN A 73 0.53 -17.45 -1.66
C GLN A 73 -0.73 -17.16 -0.83
N GLU A 74 -1.48 -18.18 -0.43
CA GLU A 74 -2.64 -18.03 0.44
C GLU A 74 -2.28 -17.45 1.81
N ILE A 75 -1.18 -17.90 2.42
CA ILE A 75 -0.64 -17.34 3.68
C ILE A 75 -0.34 -15.86 3.54
N LEU A 76 0.29 -15.45 2.45
CA LEU A 76 0.62 -14.05 2.16
C LEU A 76 -0.63 -13.19 1.95
N VAL A 77 -1.59 -13.67 1.15
CA VAL A 77 -2.86 -12.97 0.91
C VAL A 77 -3.64 -12.80 2.22
N ALA A 78 -3.70 -13.85 3.05
CA ALA A 78 -4.35 -13.80 4.36
C ALA A 78 -3.67 -12.77 5.28
N GLN A 79 -2.33 -12.71 5.31
CA GLN A 79 -1.60 -11.72 6.08
C GLN A 79 -1.93 -10.29 5.65
N TYR A 80 -1.91 -9.99 4.35
CA TYR A 80 -2.29 -8.67 3.84
C TYR A 80 -3.71 -8.28 4.27
N ARG A 81 -4.67 -9.21 4.22
CA ARG A 81 -6.05 -8.96 4.66
C ARG A 81 -6.14 -8.71 6.17
N THR A 82 -5.43 -9.49 6.97
CA THR A 82 -5.38 -9.34 8.43
C THR A 82 -4.80 -7.98 8.82
N LEU A 83 -3.68 -7.58 8.20
CA LEU A 83 -3.06 -6.28 8.44
C LEU A 83 -3.98 -5.14 7.99
N ASN A 84 -4.63 -5.25 6.82
CA ASN A 84 -5.57 -4.23 6.35
C ASN A 84 -6.74 -4.03 7.32
N ALA A 85 -7.30 -5.12 7.86
CA ALA A 85 -8.37 -5.04 8.86
C ALA A 85 -7.90 -4.40 10.17
N TRP A 86 -6.69 -4.75 10.64
CA TRP A 86 -6.10 -4.15 11.82
C TRP A 86 -5.86 -2.64 11.63
N HIS A 87 -5.28 -2.23 10.51
CA HIS A 87 -5.07 -0.82 10.19
C HIS A 87 -6.38 -0.04 10.06
N ALA A 88 -7.39 -0.61 9.39
CA ALA A 88 -8.71 0.01 9.29
C ALA A 88 -9.35 0.28 10.67
N GLN A 89 -9.07 -0.58 11.65
CA GLN A 89 -9.56 -0.42 13.02
C GLN A 89 -8.79 0.63 13.83
N HIS A 90 -7.47 0.76 13.62
CA HIS A 90 -6.58 1.51 14.53
C HIS A 90 -6.01 2.81 13.93
N ASP A 91 -6.05 3.03 12.60
CA ASP A 91 -5.41 4.19 11.97
C ASP A 91 -5.95 5.54 12.46
N ALA A 92 -7.26 5.62 12.74
CA ALA A 92 -7.87 6.85 13.27
C ALA A 92 -7.35 7.16 14.69
N GLU A 93 -7.23 6.16 15.54
CA GLU A 93 -6.66 6.27 16.88
C GLU A 93 -5.18 6.66 16.82
N PHE A 94 -4.38 5.98 15.99
CA PHE A 94 -2.99 6.34 15.78
C PHE A 94 -2.80 7.79 15.34
N LYS A 95 -3.63 8.25 14.42
CA LYS A 95 -3.57 9.63 13.95
C LYS A 95 -3.84 10.63 15.07
N ALA A 96 -4.82 10.34 15.93
CA ALA A 96 -5.14 11.18 17.09
C ALA A 96 -4.00 11.16 18.12
N LEU A 97 -3.50 9.98 18.47
CA LEU A 97 -2.41 9.81 19.43
C LEU A 97 -1.11 10.47 18.96
N ASN A 98 -0.74 10.27 17.68
CA ASN A 98 0.46 10.90 17.11
C ASN A 98 0.42 12.44 17.20
N LYS A 99 -0.76 13.05 17.03
CA LYS A 99 -0.92 14.49 17.24
C LYS A 99 -0.65 14.87 18.70
N SER A 100 -1.10 14.06 19.64
CA SER A 100 -0.90 14.29 21.09
C SER A 100 0.55 14.09 21.52
N THR A 101 1.37 13.30 20.81
CA THR A 101 2.81 13.16 21.13
C THR A 101 3.61 14.44 20.96
N SER A 102 3.07 15.42 20.21
CA SER A 102 3.67 16.74 19.96
C SER A 102 3.12 17.81 20.91
N SER A 103 2.38 17.44 21.97
CA SER A 103 1.87 18.36 22.98
C SER A 103 3.03 18.97 23.78
N ASP A 104 2.92 20.24 24.14
CA ASP A 104 3.83 20.92 25.05
C ASP A 104 3.73 20.37 26.48
N ASP A 105 2.58 19.79 26.84
CA ASP A 105 2.40 19.07 28.08
C ASP A 105 3.08 17.70 28.00
N LYS A 106 4.16 17.54 28.80
CA LYS A 106 4.99 16.33 28.82
C LYS A 106 4.22 15.08 29.28
N GLU A 107 3.26 15.23 30.18
CA GLU A 107 2.45 14.11 30.67
C GLU A 107 1.52 13.61 29.57
N THR A 108 0.81 14.50 28.89
CA THR A 108 -0.03 14.18 27.73
C THR A 108 0.79 13.50 26.61
N ALA A 109 1.97 14.04 26.31
CA ALA A 109 2.85 13.47 25.30
C ALA A 109 3.35 12.06 25.70
N ALA A 110 3.70 11.85 26.97
CA ALA A 110 4.16 10.55 27.46
C ALA A 110 3.02 9.52 27.44
N LYS A 111 1.82 9.90 27.88
CA LYS A 111 0.63 9.05 27.86
C LYS A 111 0.27 8.62 26.43
N ALA A 112 0.29 9.55 25.48
CA ALA A 112 0.04 9.24 24.07
C ALA A 112 1.06 8.23 23.51
N LYS A 113 2.34 8.38 23.84
CA LYS A 113 3.39 7.42 23.43
C LYS A 113 3.17 6.04 24.04
N ALA A 114 2.76 5.94 25.30
CA ALA A 114 2.44 4.67 25.93
C ALA A 114 1.25 3.99 25.26
N GLN A 115 0.16 4.72 25.00
CA GLN A 115 -1.01 4.19 24.29
C GLN A 115 -0.67 3.72 22.86
N ILE A 116 0.17 4.45 22.14
CA ILE A 116 0.67 4.00 20.82
C ILE A 116 1.40 2.67 20.95
N ALA A 117 2.27 2.52 21.97
CA ALA A 117 3.01 1.28 22.19
C ALA A 117 2.07 0.12 22.54
N ASP A 118 1.03 0.35 23.34
CA ASP A 118 0.03 -0.66 23.71
C ASP A 118 -0.74 -1.15 22.47
N VAL A 119 -1.22 -0.22 21.63
CA VAL A 119 -1.92 -0.58 20.39
C VAL A 119 -0.96 -1.33 19.43
N GLN A 120 0.28 -0.86 19.27
CA GLN A 120 1.27 -1.54 18.43
C GLN A 120 1.60 -2.95 18.93
N ALA A 121 1.58 -3.17 20.25
CA ALA A 121 1.83 -4.49 20.82
C ALA A 121 0.80 -5.54 20.37
N THR A 122 -0.42 -5.12 19.98
CA THR A 122 -1.46 -6.02 19.43
C THR A 122 -1.12 -6.57 18.04
N LEU A 123 -0.14 -5.99 17.33
CA LEU A 123 0.39 -6.55 16.08
C LEU A 123 1.27 -7.79 16.30
N LYS A 124 1.92 -7.88 17.45
CA LYS A 124 2.88 -8.97 17.70
C LYS A 124 2.29 -10.37 17.51
N PRO A 125 1.13 -10.73 18.06
CA PRO A 125 0.56 -12.05 17.82
C PRO A 125 0.19 -12.30 16.35
N ILE A 126 -0.21 -11.26 15.60
CA ILE A 126 -0.48 -11.35 14.15
C ILE A 126 0.82 -11.65 13.39
N HIS A 127 1.89 -10.93 13.72
CA HIS A 127 3.23 -11.12 13.16
C HIS A 127 3.77 -12.52 13.45
N ASP A 128 3.76 -12.94 14.72
CA ASP A 128 4.28 -14.25 15.15
C ASP A 128 3.51 -15.40 14.48
N ALA A 129 2.17 -15.30 14.40
CA ALA A 129 1.35 -16.31 13.73
C ALA A 129 1.64 -16.40 12.22
N PHE A 130 1.90 -15.28 11.58
CA PHE A 130 2.30 -15.26 10.16
C PHE A 130 3.66 -15.95 9.96
N LEU A 131 4.67 -15.59 10.76
CA LEU A 131 5.99 -16.21 10.67
C LEU A 131 5.95 -17.72 10.96
N ALA A 132 5.13 -18.16 11.92
CA ALA A 132 4.94 -19.58 12.21
C ALA A 132 4.33 -20.32 11.00
N LYS A 133 3.35 -19.75 10.32
CA LYS A 133 2.77 -20.33 9.10
C LYS A 133 3.80 -20.42 7.96
N LEU A 134 4.61 -19.39 7.78
CA LEU A 134 5.69 -19.43 6.77
C LEU A 134 6.73 -20.49 7.11
N ALA A 135 7.17 -20.58 8.37
CA ALA A 135 8.17 -21.56 8.81
C ALA A 135 7.71 -23.02 8.69
N ALA A 136 6.39 -23.28 8.67
CA ALA A 136 5.83 -24.60 8.40
C ALA A 136 5.96 -25.03 6.92
N GLU A 137 6.09 -24.06 6.01
CA GLU A 137 6.17 -24.31 4.56
C GLU A 137 7.57 -24.03 3.96
N LEU A 138 8.36 -23.18 4.56
CA LEU A 138 9.57 -22.61 3.98
C LEU A 138 10.80 -22.85 4.86
N THR A 139 11.98 -22.86 4.23
CA THR A 139 13.25 -22.81 4.96
C THR A 139 13.47 -21.41 5.58
N SER A 140 14.41 -21.31 6.53
CA SER A 140 14.75 -20.02 7.14
C SER A 140 15.18 -18.97 6.10
N GLU A 141 15.96 -19.36 5.09
CA GLU A 141 16.44 -18.48 4.02
C GLU A 141 15.27 -18.01 3.12
N GLN A 142 14.31 -18.90 2.89
CA GLN A 142 13.09 -18.56 2.13
C GLN A 142 12.20 -17.60 2.92
N VAL A 143 12.07 -17.78 4.24
CA VAL A 143 11.35 -16.84 5.11
C VAL A 143 12.03 -15.46 5.09
N GLU A 144 13.36 -15.39 5.17
CA GLU A 144 14.10 -14.13 5.04
C GLU A 144 13.84 -13.46 3.68
N THR A 145 13.76 -14.25 2.60
CA THR A 145 13.40 -13.75 1.26
C THR A 145 11.99 -13.15 1.24
N VAL A 146 11.02 -13.80 1.88
CA VAL A 146 9.65 -13.24 2.03
C VAL A 146 9.68 -11.89 2.73
N LYS A 147 10.37 -11.80 3.88
CA LYS A 147 10.51 -10.57 4.66
C LYS A 147 11.09 -9.43 3.83
N ASP A 148 12.14 -9.71 3.08
CA ASP A 148 12.79 -8.72 2.22
C ASP A 148 11.86 -8.26 1.09
N LYS A 149 11.15 -9.17 0.43
CA LYS A 149 10.20 -8.82 -0.61
C LYS A 149 9.02 -8.00 -0.09
N MET A 150 8.46 -8.34 1.08
CA MET A 150 7.39 -7.57 1.71
C MET A 150 7.81 -6.15 2.10
N THR A 151 9.11 -5.90 2.21
CA THR A 151 9.69 -4.59 2.58
C THR A 151 10.55 -3.97 1.47
N TYR A 152 10.34 -4.41 0.21
CA TYR A 152 10.96 -3.86 -1.01
C TYR A 152 12.50 -3.92 -1.01
N GLY A 153 13.11 -4.90 -0.33
CA GLY A 153 14.57 -5.06 -0.24
C GLY A 153 15.28 -3.90 0.47
N LYS A 154 14.55 -3.13 1.30
CA LYS A 154 15.08 -1.91 1.95
C LYS A 154 16.25 -2.18 2.88
N VAL A 155 16.38 -3.39 3.49
CA VAL A 155 17.52 -3.73 4.31
C VAL A 155 18.81 -3.64 3.49
N GLN A 156 18.90 -4.41 2.41
CA GLN A 156 20.11 -4.46 1.59
C GLN A 156 20.39 -3.10 0.91
N PHE A 157 19.38 -2.44 0.40
CA PHE A 157 19.52 -1.11 -0.21
C PHE A 157 20.10 -0.10 0.78
N THR A 158 19.53 -0.03 2.00
CA THR A 158 19.95 0.94 3.02
C THR A 158 21.33 0.57 3.59
N TYR A 159 21.59 -0.72 3.83
CA TYR A 159 22.88 -1.21 4.33
C TYR A 159 24.02 -0.85 3.36
N THR A 160 23.83 -1.13 2.07
CA THR A 160 24.80 -0.74 1.03
C THR A 160 25.04 0.77 1.01
N GLY A 161 24.00 1.57 1.25
CA GLY A 161 24.13 3.01 1.40
C GLY A 161 25.03 3.42 2.58
N PHE A 162 24.89 2.78 3.74
CA PHE A 162 25.74 3.03 4.90
C PHE A 162 27.18 2.60 4.66
N LEU A 163 27.42 1.42 4.06
CA LEU A 163 28.77 0.97 3.71
C LEU A 163 29.52 1.96 2.79
N LYS A 164 28.80 2.60 1.87
CA LYS A 164 29.37 3.63 0.98
C LYS A 164 29.60 4.96 1.70
N ALA A 165 28.71 5.34 2.61
CA ALA A 165 28.79 6.62 3.31
C ALA A 165 29.84 6.62 4.41
N VAL A 166 30.08 5.47 5.05
CA VAL A 166 31.02 5.26 6.16
C VAL A 166 31.83 4.00 5.86
N PRO A 167 32.83 4.08 4.95
CA PRO A 167 33.58 2.92 4.50
C PRO A 167 34.55 2.33 5.55
N ASP A 168 34.85 3.11 6.56
CA ASP A 168 35.77 2.80 7.66
C ASP A 168 35.08 2.18 8.90
N MET A 169 33.79 1.79 8.77
CA MET A 169 33.12 1.03 9.84
C MET A 169 33.86 -0.27 10.17
N THR A 170 34.00 -0.54 11.47
CA THR A 170 34.48 -1.87 11.95
C THR A 170 33.45 -2.96 11.61
N ASP A 171 33.84 -4.23 11.77
CA ASP A 171 32.91 -5.32 11.51
C ASP A 171 31.81 -5.40 12.58
N GLU A 172 32.07 -4.98 13.81
CA GLU A 172 31.06 -4.83 14.87
C GLU A 172 30.05 -3.75 14.53
N GLU A 173 30.50 -2.61 14.02
CA GLU A 173 29.61 -1.52 13.60
C GLU A 173 28.74 -1.93 12.42
N LYS A 174 29.32 -2.60 11.42
CA LYS A 174 28.58 -3.17 10.29
C LYS A 174 27.51 -4.15 10.76
N ALA A 175 27.86 -5.05 11.69
CA ALA A 175 26.91 -6.00 12.27
C ALA A 175 25.77 -5.29 13.02
N HIS A 176 26.10 -4.28 13.81
CA HIS A 176 25.10 -3.48 14.54
C HIS A 176 24.16 -2.72 13.60
N VAL A 177 24.68 -2.08 12.56
CA VAL A 177 23.89 -1.40 11.52
C VAL A 177 22.94 -2.38 10.84
N LEU A 178 23.43 -3.57 10.47
CA LEU A 178 22.60 -4.60 9.84
C LEU A 178 21.51 -5.11 10.79
N ALA A 179 21.83 -5.30 12.08
CA ALA A 179 20.84 -5.69 13.09
C ALA A 179 19.72 -4.68 13.24
N LEU A 180 20.04 -3.38 13.31
CA LEU A 180 19.04 -2.32 13.36
C LEU A 180 18.17 -2.26 12.09
N LEU A 181 18.73 -2.53 10.92
CA LEU A 181 17.96 -2.59 9.68
C LEU A 181 17.04 -3.81 9.62
N LYS A 182 17.47 -4.96 10.16
CA LYS A 182 16.61 -6.15 10.29
C LYS A 182 15.48 -5.89 11.28
N GLU A 183 15.73 -5.22 12.41
CA GLU A 183 14.68 -4.80 13.34
C GLU A 183 13.66 -3.87 12.66
N ALA A 184 14.13 -2.88 11.88
CA ALA A 184 13.26 -2.03 11.08
C ALA A 184 12.40 -2.83 10.10
N ARG A 185 12.97 -3.90 9.50
CA ARG A 185 12.25 -4.77 8.57
C ARG A 185 11.12 -5.51 9.25
N GLU A 186 11.35 -6.12 10.42
CA GLU A 186 10.30 -6.82 11.16
C GLU A 186 9.11 -5.90 11.43
N LEU A 187 9.35 -4.66 11.89
CA LEU A 187 8.29 -3.68 12.09
C LEU A 187 7.61 -3.23 10.78
N ALA A 188 8.42 -3.06 9.72
CA ALA A 188 7.91 -2.60 8.43
C ALA A 188 7.05 -3.66 7.70
N MET A 189 7.22 -4.96 8.01
CA MET A 189 6.36 -6.01 7.46
C MET A 189 4.89 -5.78 7.80
N ASP A 190 4.63 -5.26 8.99
CA ASP A 190 3.29 -5.03 9.53
C ASP A 190 2.71 -3.66 9.15
N GLY A 191 3.48 -2.81 8.48
CA GLY A 191 3.01 -1.49 8.02
C GLY A 191 1.92 -1.59 6.95
N GLY A 192 0.87 -0.77 7.07
CA GLY A 192 -0.29 -0.76 6.19
C GLY A 192 -0.03 -0.15 4.80
N SER A 193 1.00 0.70 4.67
CA SER A 193 1.31 1.39 3.42
C SER A 193 2.81 1.39 3.09
N ALA A 194 3.15 1.72 1.85
CA ALA A 194 4.54 1.90 1.43
C ALA A 194 5.20 3.09 2.15
N GLU A 195 4.43 4.14 2.41
CA GLU A 195 4.83 5.35 3.12
C GLU A 195 5.18 5.02 4.57
N GLU A 196 4.32 4.24 5.26
CA GLU A 196 4.56 3.82 6.63
C GLU A 196 5.80 2.94 6.74
N LYS A 197 5.95 1.96 5.85
CA LYS A 197 7.17 1.15 5.78
C LYS A 197 8.42 2.02 5.58
N THR A 198 8.34 3.03 4.72
CA THR A 198 9.43 3.97 4.47
C THR A 198 9.72 4.83 5.71
N ALA A 199 8.71 5.29 6.42
CA ALA A 199 8.87 6.08 7.65
C ALA A 199 9.55 5.26 8.77
N ILE A 200 9.22 3.96 8.90
CA ILE A 200 9.88 3.06 9.85
C ILE A 200 11.38 2.98 9.54
N PHE A 201 11.76 2.69 8.29
CA PHE A 201 13.17 2.68 7.90
C PHE A 201 13.84 4.06 8.08
N GLY A 202 13.11 5.17 7.89
CA GLY A 202 13.58 6.53 8.17
C GLY A 202 13.96 6.74 9.63
N LYS A 203 13.12 6.27 10.58
CA LYS A 203 13.42 6.31 12.02
C LYS A 203 14.68 5.52 12.36
N TYR A 204 14.85 4.34 11.75
CA TYR A 204 16.03 3.51 11.98
C TYR A 204 17.31 4.07 11.35
N LYS A 205 17.22 4.71 10.19
CA LYS A 205 18.35 5.51 9.65
C LYS A 205 18.81 6.59 10.65
N GLY A 206 17.87 7.25 11.33
CA GLY A 206 18.18 8.19 12.41
C GLY A 206 18.90 7.54 13.59
N LYS A 207 18.42 6.37 14.07
CA LYS A 207 19.10 5.60 15.14
C LYS A 207 20.52 5.21 14.73
N ILE A 208 20.69 4.70 13.51
CA ILE A 208 22.01 4.29 12.96
C ILE A 208 22.95 5.49 12.86
N ASN A 209 22.49 6.62 12.34
CA ASN A 209 23.30 7.84 12.24
C ASN A 209 23.76 8.33 13.63
N ASN A 210 22.90 8.26 14.65
CA ASN A 210 23.25 8.62 16.02
C ASN A 210 24.27 7.65 16.62
N TYR A 211 24.09 6.34 16.39
CA TYR A 211 25.04 5.33 16.82
C TYR A 211 26.43 5.56 16.19
N LEU A 212 26.50 5.69 14.86
CA LEU A 212 27.78 5.90 14.16
C LEU A 212 28.45 7.22 14.57
N ALA A 213 27.67 8.28 14.83
CA ALA A 213 28.21 9.53 15.37
C ALA A 213 28.82 9.35 16.76
N ALA A 214 28.21 8.53 17.61
CA ALA A 214 28.76 8.19 18.94
C ALA A 214 30.05 7.35 18.86
N GLN A 215 30.24 6.59 17.77
CA GLN A 215 31.49 5.87 17.47
C GLN A 215 32.58 6.78 16.82
N GLY A 216 32.31 8.06 16.65
CA GLY A 216 33.27 9.03 16.10
C GLY A 216 33.19 9.28 14.59
N HIS A 217 32.27 8.59 13.89
CA HIS A 217 32.05 8.86 12.46
C HIS A 217 31.36 10.19 12.23
N LYS A 218 31.85 11.00 11.28
CA LYS A 218 31.19 12.26 10.90
C LYS A 218 29.82 11.98 10.31
N LYS A 219 28.82 12.76 10.76
CA LYS A 219 27.43 12.65 10.26
C LYS A 219 27.40 12.92 8.74
N LYS A 220 27.43 11.88 7.93
CA LYS A 220 27.05 11.95 6.52
C LYS A 220 25.58 11.60 6.44
N THR A 221 24.71 12.60 6.33
CA THR A 221 23.28 12.37 6.15
C THR A 221 23.08 11.59 4.85
N LEU A 222 22.68 10.32 4.95
CA LEU A 222 22.12 9.62 3.81
C LEU A 222 20.84 10.37 3.44
N ALA A 223 20.85 11.07 2.31
CA ALA A 223 19.65 11.66 1.76
C ALA A 223 18.55 10.59 1.68
N ALA A 224 17.32 10.95 2.05
CA ALA A 224 16.17 10.12 1.78
C ALA A 224 16.09 9.88 0.27
N PRO A 225 15.74 8.67 -0.18
CA PRO A 225 15.50 8.40 -1.59
C PRO A 225 14.34 9.22 -2.10
#